data_99bf49201d87608185edfb0ad67ab7db
#
_entry.id   99bf49201d87608185edfb0ad67ab7db
#
_cell.length_a   1.000
_cell.length_b   1.000
_cell.length_c   1.000
_cell.angle_alpha   90.00
_cell.angle_beta   90.00
_cell.angle_gamma   90.00
#
_symmetry.space_group_name_H-M   'P 1'
#
loop_
_entity.id
_entity.type
_entity.pdbx_description
1 polymer ?
#
loop_
_entity_poly.entity_id
_entity_poly.type
_entity_poly.pdbx_seq_one_letter_code
_entity_poly.pdbx_strand_id
1 'polypeptide(L)'
;MRFTRTKAAFAAVGLTLSLAACGNAGSSEDEGRNVEAEENAADKFDDGTKMKELAEAGKVTVGVKYDQPGLGFKGATDELPSGFDVEIAKLLVADLGIDPSDTEAVNYKETISDNREPFLQAGEVDLVLASYSITDERRQVVGQAGPYMITGQQLLVKKGSDIKSVADIKGQEVCSVTGSTSLDNVEAEGAKPRGFDTYSECRDQVLDGTVDAMTTDGSILLGYAALNPDELEVVGEPFSEERIGVGYPKENPEMCEWINGVLQEAYDDGSWAEAFELTLGKAGVETPAPPALDECPA
;
A
#
# COMPACT_ATOMS: atom_id res chain seq x y z
N MET A 1 -46.33 -78.62 14.00
CA MET A 1 -45.21 -78.82 14.97
C MET A 1 -44.39 -77.53 14.93
N ARG A 2 -44.54 -76.68 15.93
CA ARG A 2 -43.50 -76.37 16.96
C ARG A 2 -42.18 -75.84 16.34
N PHE A 3 -41.68 -74.75 16.61
CA PHE A 3 -41.36 -73.80 17.70
C PHE A 3 -40.44 -72.75 17.09
N THR A 4 -40.37 -71.69 17.40
CA THR A 4 -40.27 -70.57 18.39
C THR A 4 -39.23 -69.58 18.00
N ARG A 5 -39.58 -68.29 18.13
CA ARG A 5 -38.85 -67.16 18.72
C ARG A 5 -37.39 -66.93 18.30
N THR A 6 -36.95 -65.76 17.94
CA THR A 6 -36.78 -64.62 18.86
C THR A 6 -36.44 -63.34 18.11
N LYS A 7 -36.73 -62.21 18.74
CA LYS A 7 -36.55 -60.81 18.41
C LYS A 7 -35.09 -60.35 18.40
N ALA A 8 -34.78 -59.40 17.56
CA ALA A 8 -33.97 -58.29 17.98
C ALA A 8 -34.18 -57.10 17.00
N ALA A 9 -34.72 -56.02 17.52
CA ALA A 9 -34.82 -54.73 16.88
C ALA A 9 -33.49 -53.99 17.07
N PHE A 10 -32.97 -53.40 16.01
CA PHE A 10 -32.01 -52.29 16.11
C PHE A 10 -32.52 -51.15 15.25
N ALA A 11 -32.94 -50.10 15.93
CA ALA A 11 -33.22 -48.82 15.35
C ALA A 11 -31.93 -48.09 14.99
N ALA A 12 -31.72 -47.85 13.70
CA ALA A 12 -30.69 -46.93 13.25
C ALA A 12 -31.32 -45.55 13.02
N VAL A 13 -31.03 -44.63 13.92
CA VAL A 13 -31.38 -43.24 13.80
C VAL A 13 -30.43 -42.61 12.78
N GLY A 14 -30.93 -42.35 11.59
CA GLY A 14 -30.21 -41.56 10.58
C GLY A 14 -30.26 -40.09 10.93
N LEU A 15 -29.10 -39.54 11.32
CA LEU A 15 -28.92 -38.12 11.53
C LEU A 15 -28.60 -37.50 10.18
N THR A 16 -29.59 -36.88 9.53
CA THR A 16 -29.38 -36.05 8.35
C THR A 16 -28.88 -34.70 8.78
N LEU A 17 -27.56 -34.48 8.63
CA LEU A 17 -26.98 -33.13 8.65
C LEU A 17 -27.39 -32.41 7.35
N SER A 18 -28.35 -31.52 7.45
CA SER A 18 -28.59 -30.50 6.45
C SER A 18 -27.52 -29.42 6.55
N LEU A 19 -26.55 -29.44 5.64
CA LEU A 19 -25.69 -28.27 5.41
C LEU A 19 -26.56 -27.19 4.73
N ALA A 20 -27.00 -26.24 5.52
CA ALA A 20 -27.46 -24.97 4.99
C ALA A 20 -26.22 -24.18 4.51
N ALA A 21 -25.92 -24.24 3.22
CA ALA A 21 -25.02 -23.33 2.58
C ALA A 21 -25.75 -21.97 2.46
N CYS A 22 -25.60 -21.11 3.47
CA CYS A 22 -25.85 -19.70 3.31
C CYS A 22 -24.71 -19.16 2.47
N GLY A 23 -24.94 -18.99 1.17
CA GLY A 23 -24.12 -18.20 0.32
C GLY A 23 -24.19 -16.75 0.78
N ASN A 24 -23.15 -16.27 1.45
CA ASN A 24 -22.93 -14.85 1.68
C ASN A 24 -22.24 -14.31 0.42
N ALA A 25 -23.01 -13.64 -0.44
CA ALA A 25 -22.47 -12.94 -1.58
C ALA A 25 -22.01 -11.56 -1.10
N GLY A 26 -20.71 -11.32 -1.18
CA GLY A 26 -20.12 -9.98 -1.31
C GLY A 26 -19.83 -9.22 -0.02
N SER A 27 -18.74 -9.57 0.62
CA SER A 27 -17.79 -8.62 1.13
C SER A 27 -16.42 -9.10 0.62
N SER A 28 -15.72 -8.27 -0.11
CA SER A 28 -14.30 -8.46 -0.37
C SER A 28 -13.61 -8.25 0.98
N GLU A 29 -13.45 -9.35 1.71
CA GLU A 29 -12.60 -9.39 2.89
C GLU A 29 -11.15 -9.25 2.39
N ASP A 30 -10.71 -8.02 2.26
CA ASP A 30 -9.30 -7.69 2.20
C ASP A 30 -8.80 -7.72 3.65
N GLU A 31 -8.80 -8.92 4.23
CA GLU A 31 -8.23 -9.16 5.55
C GLU A 31 -6.72 -9.01 5.44
N GLY A 32 -6.23 -7.79 5.74
CA GLY A 32 -4.83 -7.54 5.99
C GLY A 32 -4.32 -8.43 7.14
N ARG A 33 -2.99 -8.55 7.29
CA ARG A 33 -2.39 -9.32 8.37
C ARG A 33 -2.80 -8.77 9.73
N ASN A 34 -3.02 -9.67 10.68
CA ASN A 34 -3.03 -9.32 12.09
C ASN A 34 -1.57 -9.19 12.57
N VAL A 35 -1.13 -7.96 12.84
CA VAL A 35 0.20 -7.66 13.38
C VAL A 35 0.03 -7.33 14.85
N GLU A 36 0.64 -8.13 15.72
CA GLU A 36 0.55 -7.94 17.17
C GLU A 36 1.49 -6.81 17.63
N ALA A 37 0.99 -5.93 18.50
CA ALA A 37 1.77 -4.85 19.08
C ALA A 37 2.86 -5.41 20.03
N GLU A 38 4.06 -4.83 20.01
CA GLU A 38 5.17 -5.22 20.89
C GLU A 38 4.91 -4.80 22.34
N GLU A 39 5.07 -5.73 23.26
CA GLU A 39 4.90 -5.47 24.69
C GLU A 39 6.05 -4.60 25.23
N ASN A 40 5.74 -3.58 26.03
CA ASN A 40 6.72 -2.66 26.65
C ASN A 40 7.66 -1.96 25.65
N ALA A 41 7.18 -1.72 24.44
CA ALA A 41 7.98 -1.12 23.36
C ALA A 41 8.65 0.21 23.76
N ALA A 42 8.01 1.03 24.60
CA ALA A 42 8.58 2.26 25.08
C ALA A 42 9.94 2.08 25.81
N ASP A 43 10.18 0.94 26.46
CA ASP A 43 11.41 0.70 27.21
C ASP A 43 12.66 0.47 26.33
N LYS A 44 12.47 0.17 25.05
CA LYS A 44 13.57 -0.05 24.09
C LYS A 44 14.10 1.24 23.44
N PHE A 45 13.35 2.33 23.53
CA PHE A 45 13.73 3.61 22.94
C PHE A 45 14.40 4.54 23.94
N ASP A 46 15.41 5.28 23.49
CA ASP A 46 16.10 6.27 24.31
C ASP A 46 15.20 7.47 24.64
N ASP A 47 15.38 8.04 25.81
CA ASP A 47 14.62 9.22 26.25
C ASP A 47 14.83 10.40 25.30
N GLY A 48 13.75 11.07 24.94
CA GLY A 48 13.76 12.24 24.04
C GLY A 48 13.73 11.91 22.57
N THR A 49 13.65 10.63 22.18
CA THR A 49 13.43 10.24 20.78
C THR A 49 11.94 10.31 20.42
N LYS A 50 11.65 10.51 19.13
CA LYS A 50 10.26 10.54 18.63
C LYS A 50 9.57 9.19 18.83
N MET A 51 10.27 8.08 18.67
CA MET A 51 9.72 6.74 18.90
C MET A 51 9.29 6.56 20.36
N LYS A 52 10.10 7.03 21.33
CA LYS A 52 9.75 6.99 22.75
C LYS A 52 8.49 7.80 23.03
N GLU A 53 8.41 9.01 22.47
CA GLU A 53 7.24 9.89 22.61
C GLU A 53 5.96 9.21 22.10
N LEU A 54 6.01 8.62 20.90
CA LEU A 54 4.87 7.93 20.28
C LEU A 54 4.45 6.68 21.08
N ALA A 55 5.41 5.86 21.49
CA ALA A 55 5.16 4.66 22.27
C ALA A 55 4.54 4.98 23.64
N GLU A 56 5.02 6.02 24.34
CA GLU A 56 4.45 6.46 25.63
C GLU A 56 3.06 7.12 25.46
N ALA A 57 2.84 7.84 24.35
CA ALA A 57 1.55 8.42 24.03
C ALA A 57 0.51 7.35 23.64
N GLY A 58 0.98 6.18 23.16
CA GLY A 58 0.12 5.12 22.63
C GLY A 58 -0.71 5.59 21.43
N LYS A 59 -0.20 6.53 20.65
CA LYS A 59 -0.89 7.13 19.49
C LYS A 59 0.08 7.50 18.38
N VAL A 60 -0.34 7.28 17.13
CA VAL A 60 0.42 7.65 15.94
C VAL A 60 -0.51 8.07 14.80
N THR A 61 -0.07 9.03 13.99
CA THR A 61 -0.74 9.40 12.75
C THR A 61 0.12 9.01 11.56
N VAL A 62 -0.42 8.16 10.68
CA VAL A 62 0.27 7.66 9.49
C VAL A 62 -0.43 8.20 8.24
N GLY A 63 0.30 8.95 7.44
CA GLY A 63 -0.16 9.41 6.12
C GLY A 63 -0.09 8.29 5.10
N VAL A 64 -1.24 7.93 4.51
CA VAL A 64 -1.38 6.88 3.49
C VAL A 64 -2.24 7.35 2.34
N LYS A 65 -2.20 6.65 1.21
CA LYS A 65 -3.15 6.85 0.12
C LYS A 65 -4.49 6.17 0.43
N TYR A 66 -5.57 6.68 -0.17
CA TYR A 66 -6.90 6.06 -0.11
C TYR A 66 -7.40 5.61 -1.47
N ASP A 67 -6.69 5.95 -2.53
CA ASP A 67 -7.12 5.75 -3.91
C ASP A 67 -6.24 4.78 -4.73
N GLN A 68 -5.26 4.12 -4.13
CA GLN A 68 -4.32 3.23 -4.82
C GLN A 68 -4.58 1.75 -4.48
N PRO A 69 -5.36 1.01 -5.28
CA PRO A 69 -5.67 -0.40 -5.04
C PRO A 69 -4.39 -1.25 -4.95
N GLY A 70 -4.29 -2.06 -3.89
CA GLY A 70 -3.13 -2.90 -3.61
C GLY A 70 -1.97 -2.20 -2.88
N LEU A 71 -1.96 -0.88 -2.74
CA LEU A 71 -0.93 -0.10 -2.03
C LEU A 71 -1.50 0.66 -0.83
N GLY A 72 -2.33 1.65 -1.04
CA GLY A 72 -3.04 2.40 -0.02
C GLY A 72 -4.45 2.70 -0.51
N PHE A 73 -5.42 1.90 -0.10
CA PHE A 73 -6.79 1.98 -0.56
C PHE A 73 -7.79 1.96 0.61
N LYS A 74 -8.80 2.82 0.52
CA LYS A 74 -9.91 2.83 1.47
C LYS A 74 -11.23 3.02 0.74
N GLY A 75 -12.04 1.99 0.67
CA GLY A 75 -13.38 2.06 0.14
C GLY A 75 -14.32 2.88 1.04
N ALA A 76 -15.46 3.28 0.50
CA ALA A 76 -16.41 4.17 1.21
C ALA A 76 -17.00 3.56 2.49
N THR A 77 -16.98 2.25 2.63
CA THR A 77 -17.51 1.51 3.79
C THR A 77 -16.43 0.92 4.68
N ASP A 78 -15.15 1.06 4.30
CA ASP A 78 -14.05 0.46 5.04
C ASP A 78 -13.73 1.31 6.28
N GLU A 79 -13.50 0.66 7.39
CA GLU A 79 -13.09 1.33 8.63
C GLU A 79 -11.61 1.72 8.56
N LEU A 80 -10.77 0.83 8.06
CA LEU A 80 -9.33 1.01 7.91
C LEU A 80 -8.93 0.95 6.42
N PRO A 81 -7.85 1.63 6.03
CA PRO A 81 -7.26 1.43 4.71
C PRO A 81 -6.55 0.06 4.62
N SER A 82 -6.31 -0.40 3.39
CA SER A 82 -5.63 -1.65 3.08
C SER A 82 -4.56 -1.44 2.00
N GLY A 83 -3.71 -2.45 1.80
CA GLY A 83 -2.68 -2.47 0.76
C GLY A 83 -1.26 -2.49 1.31
N PHE A 84 -0.27 -2.61 0.42
CA PHE A 84 1.12 -2.87 0.80
C PHE A 84 1.73 -1.76 1.67
N ASP A 85 1.51 -0.49 1.34
CA ASP A 85 1.94 0.64 2.16
C ASP A 85 1.37 0.56 3.59
N VAL A 86 0.11 0.14 3.70
CA VAL A 86 -0.58 -0.02 4.98
C VAL A 86 -0.03 -1.21 5.76
N GLU A 87 0.27 -2.34 5.10
CA GLU A 87 0.88 -3.50 5.74
C GLU A 87 2.29 -3.19 6.29
N ILE A 88 3.09 -2.40 5.56
CA ILE A 88 4.39 -1.91 6.07
C ILE A 88 4.18 -0.93 7.24
N ALA A 89 3.18 -0.04 7.15
CA ALA A 89 2.84 0.86 8.25
C ALA A 89 2.46 0.11 9.52
N LYS A 90 1.70 -0.99 9.41
CA LYS A 90 1.32 -1.83 10.57
C LYS A 90 2.54 -2.40 11.29
N LEU A 91 3.61 -2.78 10.58
CA LEU A 91 4.85 -3.26 11.20
C LEU A 91 5.50 -2.17 12.06
N LEU A 92 5.62 -0.95 11.53
CA LEU A 92 6.19 0.19 12.25
C LEU A 92 5.33 0.58 13.46
N VAL A 93 4.02 0.58 13.31
CA VAL A 93 3.06 0.90 14.39
C VAL A 93 3.12 -0.15 15.50
N ALA A 94 3.15 -1.43 15.15
CA ALA A 94 3.25 -2.53 16.11
C ALA A 94 4.56 -2.50 16.89
N ASP A 95 5.66 -2.13 16.24
CA ASP A 95 6.98 -1.98 16.86
C ASP A 95 7.04 -0.82 17.87
N LEU A 96 6.16 0.20 17.74
CA LEU A 96 5.92 1.23 18.76
C LEU A 96 5.07 0.72 19.95
N GLY A 97 4.60 -0.52 19.93
CA GLY A 97 3.70 -1.08 20.95
C GLY A 97 2.25 -0.63 20.81
N ILE A 98 1.85 -0.16 19.65
CA ILE A 98 0.51 0.31 19.33
C ILE A 98 -0.20 -0.74 18.45
N ASP A 99 -1.43 -1.13 18.80
CA ASP A 99 -2.23 -2.03 17.96
C ASP A 99 -2.60 -1.31 16.64
N PRO A 100 -2.14 -1.80 15.48
CA PRO A 100 -2.40 -1.15 14.20
C PRO A 100 -3.88 -1.12 13.80
N SER A 101 -4.71 -1.94 14.43
CA SER A 101 -6.15 -2.02 14.19
C SER A 101 -6.99 -1.11 15.10
N ASP A 102 -6.38 -0.54 16.14
CA ASP A 102 -7.07 0.36 17.06
C ASP A 102 -7.23 1.77 16.46
N THR A 103 -8.43 2.06 15.98
CA THR A 103 -8.77 3.35 15.34
C THR A 103 -8.77 4.54 16.32
N GLU A 104 -8.71 4.31 17.64
CA GLU A 104 -8.55 5.37 18.64
C GLU A 104 -7.07 5.71 18.90
N ALA A 105 -6.18 4.74 18.61
CA ALA A 105 -4.73 4.87 18.77
C ALA A 105 -4.04 5.22 17.45
N VAL A 106 -4.48 4.66 16.33
CA VAL A 106 -3.86 4.86 15.00
C VAL A 106 -4.79 5.67 14.11
N ASN A 107 -4.33 6.83 13.69
CA ASN A 107 -5.00 7.64 12.70
C ASN A 107 -4.33 7.46 11.32
N TYR A 108 -4.88 6.60 10.46
CA TYR A 108 -4.49 6.56 9.05
C TYR A 108 -5.12 7.76 8.33
N LYS A 109 -4.31 8.74 8.02
CA LYS A 109 -4.75 10.00 7.39
C LYS A 109 -4.54 9.95 5.89
N GLU A 110 -5.61 10.25 5.12
CA GLU A 110 -5.46 10.42 3.67
C GLU A 110 -4.42 11.49 3.34
N THR A 111 -3.43 11.11 2.54
CA THR A 111 -2.30 11.98 2.19
C THR A 111 -2.03 11.91 0.70
N ILE A 112 -2.58 12.85 -0.06
CA ILE A 112 -2.29 13.02 -1.48
C ILE A 112 -0.83 13.42 -1.69
N SER A 113 -0.31 13.26 -2.91
CA SER A 113 1.13 13.41 -3.17
C SER A 113 1.65 14.80 -2.81
N ASP A 114 0.89 15.85 -3.06
CA ASP A 114 1.26 17.24 -2.81
C ASP A 114 1.27 17.60 -1.30
N ASN A 115 0.62 16.81 -0.46
CA ASN A 115 0.52 17.05 0.98
C ASN A 115 1.54 16.29 1.83
N ARG A 116 2.36 15.37 1.25
CA ARG A 116 3.27 14.51 2.01
C ARG A 116 4.31 15.30 2.81
N GLU A 117 5.04 16.17 2.13
CA GLU A 117 6.04 17.05 2.75
C GLU A 117 5.40 18.08 3.69
N PRO A 118 4.35 18.82 3.30
CA PRO A 118 3.67 19.77 4.20
C PRO A 118 3.16 19.14 5.48
N PHE A 119 2.54 17.94 5.42
CA PHE A 119 1.99 17.29 6.61
C PHE A 119 3.08 16.82 7.57
N LEU A 120 4.20 16.28 7.06
CA LEU A 120 5.36 15.94 7.89
C LEU A 120 5.97 17.18 8.55
N GLN A 121 6.17 18.25 7.78
CA GLN A 121 6.75 19.50 8.30
C GLN A 121 5.86 20.20 9.34
N ALA A 122 4.55 20.07 9.20
CA ALA A 122 3.59 20.65 10.14
C ALA A 122 3.29 19.75 11.36
N GLY A 123 3.83 18.53 11.40
CA GLY A 123 3.52 17.53 12.42
C GLY A 123 2.07 17.05 12.38
N GLU A 124 1.42 17.12 11.22
CA GLU A 124 0.08 16.60 11.00
C GLU A 124 0.06 15.08 10.82
N VAL A 125 1.20 14.51 10.46
CA VAL A 125 1.47 13.07 10.43
C VAL A 125 2.86 12.81 11.01
N ASP A 126 3.03 11.65 11.65
CA ASP A 126 4.29 11.20 12.21
C ASP A 126 5.10 10.39 11.18
N LEU A 127 4.40 9.68 10.30
CA LEU A 127 4.96 8.85 9.22
C LEU A 127 4.16 9.08 7.94
N VAL A 128 4.80 8.89 6.77
CA VAL A 128 4.15 8.84 5.46
C VAL A 128 4.58 7.58 4.72
N LEU A 129 3.60 6.70 4.45
CA LEU A 129 3.72 5.54 3.56
C LEU A 129 2.64 5.67 2.47
N ALA A 130 2.97 6.39 1.40
CA ALA A 130 2.01 6.84 0.40
C ALA A 130 2.63 6.81 -1.01
N SER A 131 3.16 5.64 -1.41
CA SER A 131 3.94 5.44 -2.64
C SER A 131 4.97 6.56 -2.80
N TYR A 132 5.81 6.71 -1.76
CA TYR A 132 6.63 7.90 -1.57
C TYR A 132 8.05 7.68 -2.05
N SER A 133 8.33 8.03 -3.32
CA SER A 133 9.67 7.92 -3.91
C SER A 133 10.70 8.71 -3.11
N ILE A 134 11.80 8.06 -2.77
CA ILE A 134 12.98 8.68 -2.14
C ILE A 134 13.68 9.52 -3.19
N THR A 135 13.84 10.83 -2.93
CA THR A 135 14.61 11.75 -3.78
C THR A 135 15.48 12.70 -2.97
N ASP A 136 16.53 13.20 -3.60
CA ASP A 136 17.43 14.15 -2.95
C ASP A 136 16.73 15.47 -2.62
N GLU A 137 15.78 15.92 -3.45
CA GLU A 137 14.98 17.12 -3.19
C GLU A 137 14.12 16.95 -1.95
N ARG A 138 13.41 15.82 -1.83
CA ARG A 138 12.56 15.53 -0.66
C ARG A 138 13.37 15.40 0.62
N ARG A 139 14.56 14.78 0.55
CA ARG A 139 15.50 14.68 1.68
C ARG A 139 16.03 16.03 2.15
N GLN A 140 15.90 17.10 1.38
CA GLN A 140 16.24 18.45 1.85
C GLN A 140 15.22 18.98 2.86
N VAL A 141 13.97 18.55 2.82
CA VAL A 141 12.86 19.12 3.60
C VAL A 141 12.22 18.14 4.58
N VAL A 142 12.33 16.82 4.36
CA VAL A 142 11.85 15.74 5.24
C VAL A 142 12.91 14.65 5.37
N GLY A 143 12.75 13.76 6.36
CA GLY A 143 13.51 12.52 6.42
C GLY A 143 12.85 11.43 5.57
N GLN A 144 13.66 10.56 4.95
CA GLN A 144 13.18 9.38 4.22
C GLN A 144 14.08 8.19 4.52
N ALA A 145 13.48 7.06 4.88
CA ALA A 145 14.12 5.77 5.17
C ALA A 145 13.63 4.67 4.23
N GLY A 146 14.31 3.55 4.19
CA GLY A 146 14.04 2.45 3.27
C GLY A 146 15.06 2.42 2.14
N PRO A 147 14.68 2.01 0.91
CA PRO A 147 13.33 1.78 0.40
C PRO A 147 12.72 0.46 0.88
N TYR A 148 11.40 0.38 0.96
CA TYR A 148 10.70 -0.88 1.19
C TYR A 148 10.15 -1.52 -0.09
N MET A 149 10.19 -0.81 -1.21
CA MET A 149 9.78 -1.31 -2.53
C MET A 149 10.59 -0.59 -3.63
N ILE A 150 10.90 -1.33 -4.70
CA ILE A 150 11.41 -0.77 -5.95
C ILE A 150 10.36 -1.01 -7.02
N THR A 151 10.05 0.01 -7.78
CA THR A 151 9.12 -0.02 -8.91
C THR A 151 9.66 0.86 -10.04
N GLY A 152 8.88 1.09 -11.09
CA GLY A 152 9.26 1.98 -12.18
C GLY A 152 8.04 2.56 -12.85
N GLN A 153 8.19 3.75 -13.40
CA GLN A 153 7.12 4.46 -14.09
C GLN A 153 6.75 3.78 -15.39
N GLN A 154 5.45 3.58 -15.62
CA GLN A 154 4.87 2.99 -16.83
C GLN A 154 3.66 3.81 -17.28
N LEU A 155 2.93 3.27 -18.26
CA LEU A 155 1.73 3.90 -18.82
C LEU A 155 0.52 3.00 -18.64
N LEU A 156 -0.62 3.59 -18.27
CA LEU A 156 -1.94 2.97 -18.30
C LEU A 156 -2.77 3.64 -19.39
N VAL A 157 -3.33 2.84 -20.26
CA VAL A 157 -4.11 3.31 -21.42
C VAL A 157 -5.40 2.53 -21.55
N LYS A 158 -6.34 3.05 -22.34
CA LYS A 158 -7.49 2.25 -22.77
C LYS A 158 -7.03 1.09 -23.62
N LYS A 159 -7.65 -0.06 -23.45
CA LYS A 159 -7.40 -1.21 -24.32
C LYS A 159 -7.61 -0.86 -25.79
N GLY A 160 -6.65 -1.25 -26.60
CA GLY A 160 -6.63 -0.94 -28.02
C GLY A 160 -6.11 0.44 -28.38
N SER A 161 -5.56 1.20 -27.43
CA SER A 161 -4.83 2.44 -27.70
C SER A 161 -3.63 2.19 -28.63
N ASP A 162 -3.29 3.20 -29.43
CA ASP A 162 -2.08 3.19 -30.27
C ASP A 162 -0.80 3.42 -29.46
N ILE A 163 -0.92 3.94 -28.22
CA ILE A 163 0.21 4.12 -27.28
C ILE A 163 0.62 2.75 -26.75
N LYS A 164 1.88 2.36 -26.96
CA LYS A 164 2.45 1.08 -26.51
C LYS A 164 3.74 1.23 -25.70
N SER A 165 4.31 2.44 -25.69
CA SER A 165 5.55 2.74 -24.99
C SER A 165 5.67 4.23 -24.68
N VAL A 166 6.66 4.61 -23.86
CA VAL A 166 6.97 6.01 -23.58
C VAL A 166 7.30 6.82 -24.84
N ALA A 167 7.81 6.19 -25.89
CA ALA A 167 8.10 6.88 -27.16
C ALA A 167 6.84 7.42 -27.87
N ASP A 168 5.69 6.83 -27.60
CA ASP A 168 4.42 7.14 -28.27
C ASP A 168 3.66 8.30 -27.60
N ILE A 169 4.09 8.73 -26.39
CA ILE A 169 3.36 9.80 -25.65
C ILE A 169 3.75 11.22 -26.08
N LYS A 170 4.71 11.37 -26.96
CA LYS A 170 5.17 12.71 -27.38
C LYS A 170 4.03 13.53 -28.00
N GLY A 171 3.72 14.66 -27.34
CA GLY A 171 2.64 15.55 -27.74
C GLY A 171 1.24 15.11 -27.34
N GLN A 172 1.11 13.93 -26.69
CA GLN A 172 -0.15 13.42 -26.14
C GLN A 172 -0.49 14.08 -24.80
N GLU A 173 -1.75 14.08 -24.42
CA GLU A 173 -2.23 14.51 -23.10
C GLU A 173 -2.05 13.33 -22.13
N VAL A 174 -1.11 13.44 -21.19
CA VAL A 174 -0.81 12.37 -20.23
C VAL A 174 -0.98 12.87 -18.81
N CYS A 175 -1.80 12.17 -18.03
CA CYS A 175 -2.05 12.57 -16.66
C CYS A 175 -1.21 11.81 -15.63
N SER A 176 -0.96 12.49 -14.53
CA SER A 176 -0.45 11.95 -13.28
C SER A 176 -0.96 12.84 -12.13
N VAL A 177 -0.45 12.65 -10.91
CA VAL A 177 -0.86 13.50 -9.79
C VAL A 177 0.17 14.59 -9.50
N THR A 178 -0.31 15.75 -9.10
CA THR A 178 0.50 16.88 -8.65
C THR A 178 1.39 16.45 -7.48
N GLY A 179 2.65 16.91 -7.45
CA GLY A 179 3.63 16.55 -6.41
C GLY A 179 4.23 15.14 -6.56
N SER A 180 4.01 14.43 -7.70
CA SER A 180 4.65 13.16 -8.01
C SER A 180 5.86 13.34 -8.93
N THR A 181 6.88 12.49 -8.76
CA THR A 181 8.01 12.35 -9.70
C THR A 181 7.51 12.00 -11.10
N SER A 182 6.43 11.26 -11.20
CA SER A 182 5.86 10.82 -12.47
C SER A 182 5.32 11.95 -13.33
N LEU A 183 4.74 13.00 -12.72
CA LEU A 183 4.27 14.16 -13.48
C LEU A 183 5.44 14.95 -14.09
N ASP A 184 6.52 15.11 -13.30
CA ASP A 184 7.72 15.81 -13.76
C ASP A 184 8.43 15.03 -14.87
N ASN A 185 8.56 13.71 -14.71
CA ASN A 185 9.24 12.84 -15.68
C ASN A 185 8.52 12.84 -17.04
N VAL A 186 7.18 12.84 -17.06
CA VAL A 186 6.42 12.74 -18.33
C VAL A 186 6.56 14.00 -19.19
N GLU A 187 6.75 15.17 -18.58
CA GLU A 187 7.04 16.39 -19.31
C GLU A 187 8.40 16.30 -20.03
N ALA A 188 9.40 15.68 -19.38
CA ALA A 188 10.72 15.45 -19.97
C ALA A 188 10.67 14.52 -21.20
N GLU A 189 9.71 13.59 -21.24
CA GLU A 189 9.45 12.71 -22.39
C GLU A 189 8.68 13.41 -23.53
N GLY A 190 8.34 14.67 -23.36
CA GLY A 190 7.71 15.52 -24.38
C GLY A 190 6.19 15.34 -24.52
N ALA A 191 5.53 14.73 -23.55
CA ALA A 191 4.07 14.73 -23.43
C ALA A 191 3.57 16.10 -22.95
N LYS A 192 2.25 16.27 -22.94
CA LYS A 192 1.56 17.41 -22.33
C LYS A 192 1.02 16.95 -20.99
N PRO A 193 1.68 17.30 -19.87
CA PRO A 193 1.31 16.81 -18.55
C PRO A 193 -0.02 17.41 -18.09
N ARG A 194 -0.85 16.58 -17.44
CA ARG A 194 -2.09 16.98 -16.77
C ARG A 194 -2.05 16.50 -15.33
N GLY A 195 -1.87 17.44 -14.39
CA GLY A 195 -1.87 17.16 -12.95
C GLY A 195 -3.29 17.08 -12.38
N PHE A 196 -3.55 16.06 -11.54
CA PHE A 196 -4.74 15.89 -10.74
C PHE A 196 -4.36 15.74 -9.27
N ASP A 197 -5.31 15.80 -8.36
CA ASP A 197 -5.05 15.59 -6.93
C ASP A 197 -4.91 14.09 -6.61
N THR A 198 -5.66 13.23 -7.31
CA THR A 198 -5.69 11.79 -7.09
C THR A 198 -5.48 11.01 -8.39
N TYR A 199 -4.99 9.78 -8.26
CA TYR A 199 -4.86 8.86 -9.39
C TYR A 199 -6.21 8.34 -9.89
N SER A 200 -7.21 8.25 -9.00
CA SER A 200 -8.57 7.89 -9.38
C SER A 200 -9.19 8.91 -10.35
N GLU A 201 -8.97 10.23 -10.13
CA GLU A 201 -9.38 11.26 -11.07
C GLU A 201 -8.68 11.12 -12.43
N CYS A 202 -7.35 10.90 -12.43
CA CYS A 202 -6.57 10.68 -13.63
C CYS A 202 -7.06 9.45 -14.41
N ARG A 203 -7.31 8.31 -13.73
CA ARG A 203 -7.89 7.11 -14.33
C ARG A 203 -9.24 7.39 -15.00
N ASP A 204 -10.11 8.14 -14.35
CA ASP A 204 -11.43 8.48 -14.90
C ASP A 204 -11.33 9.32 -16.17
N GLN A 205 -10.33 10.22 -16.26
CA GLN A 205 -10.05 10.98 -17.48
C GLN A 205 -9.50 10.09 -18.62
N VAL A 206 -8.76 9.02 -18.31
CA VAL A 206 -8.38 8.02 -19.32
C VAL A 206 -9.62 7.27 -19.79
N LEU A 207 -10.48 6.83 -18.86
CA LEU A 207 -11.70 6.08 -19.19
C LEU A 207 -12.69 6.88 -20.04
N ASP A 208 -12.84 8.16 -19.81
CA ASP A 208 -13.72 9.00 -20.63
C ASP A 208 -13.06 9.54 -21.91
N GLY A 209 -11.74 9.40 -22.04
CA GLY A 209 -10.97 9.80 -23.22
C GLY A 209 -10.60 11.28 -23.25
N THR A 210 -10.65 11.97 -22.12
CA THR A 210 -10.17 13.36 -21.97
C THR A 210 -8.65 13.45 -22.03
N VAL A 211 -7.96 12.42 -21.55
CA VAL A 211 -6.51 12.27 -21.69
C VAL A 211 -6.20 10.94 -22.40
N ASP A 212 -5.02 10.87 -23.03
CA ASP A 212 -4.61 9.73 -23.84
C ASP A 212 -4.03 8.58 -23.00
N ALA A 213 -3.39 8.91 -21.88
CA ALA A 213 -2.78 7.96 -20.95
C ALA A 213 -2.68 8.52 -19.53
N MET A 214 -2.59 7.64 -18.55
CA MET A 214 -2.13 7.90 -17.20
C MET A 214 -0.73 7.35 -17.04
N THR A 215 0.11 8.01 -16.24
CA THR A 215 1.46 7.55 -15.93
C THR A 215 1.76 7.67 -14.45
N THR A 216 2.35 6.62 -13.91
CA THR A 216 2.90 6.53 -12.56
C THR A 216 3.63 5.19 -12.39
N ASP A 217 3.94 4.81 -11.17
CA ASP A 217 4.53 3.52 -10.81
C ASP A 217 3.69 2.35 -11.33
N GLY A 218 4.34 1.38 -11.93
CA GLY A 218 3.67 0.18 -12.46
C GLY A 218 2.83 -0.54 -11.41
N SER A 219 3.27 -0.57 -10.16
CA SER A 219 2.52 -1.13 -9.03
C SER A 219 1.15 -0.46 -8.81
N ILE A 220 1.07 0.87 -8.96
CA ILE A 220 -0.19 1.63 -8.90
C ILE A 220 -1.07 1.33 -10.11
N LEU A 221 -0.46 1.35 -11.31
CA LEU A 221 -1.19 1.13 -12.57
C LEU A 221 -1.81 -0.27 -12.65
N LEU A 222 -1.11 -1.29 -12.15
CA LEU A 222 -1.63 -2.66 -12.09
C LEU A 222 -2.87 -2.77 -11.22
N GLY A 223 -2.93 -2.05 -10.11
CA GLY A 223 -4.12 -1.97 -9.27
C GLY A 223 -5.33 -1.44 -10.03
N TYR A 224 -5.17 -0.36 -10.79
CA TYR A 224 -6.25 0.19 -11.63
C TYR A 224 -6.62 -0.69 -12.82
N ALA A 225 -5.65 -1.32 -13.46
CA ALA A 225 -5.91 -2.28 -14.53
C ALA A 225 -6.69 -3.49 -14.02
N ALA A 226 -6.39 -3.98 -12.80
CA ALA A 226 -7.12 -5.06 -12.16
C ALA A 226 -8.57 -4.70 -11.82
N LEU A 227 -8.85 -3.43 -11.46
CA LEU A 227 -10.21 -2.94 -11.25
C LEU A 227 -11.01 -2.76 -12.55
N ASN A 228 -10.35 -2.50 -13.67
CA ASN A 228 -10.95 -2.22 -14.96
C ASN A 228 -10.39 -3.15 -16.06
N PRO A 229 -10.43 -4.48 -15.89
CA PRO A 229 -9.68 -5.43 -16.71
C PRO A 229 -10.15 -5.50 -18.17
N ASP A 230 -11.38 -5.04 -18.46
CA ASP A 230 -11.93 -5.02 -19.81
C ASP A 230 -11.66 -3.71 -20.57
N GLU A 231 -11.26 -2.64 -19.86
CA GLU A 231 -11.16 -1.29 -20.40
C GLU A 231 -9.74 -0.75 -20.39
N LEU A 232 -8.90 -1.12 -19.39
CA LEU A 232 -7.57 -0.58 -19.19
C LEU A 232 -6.48 -1.65 -19.33
N GLU A 233 -5.30 -1.24 -19.77
CA GLU A 233 -4.08 -2.06 -19.83
C GLU A 233 -2.85 -1.23 -19.49
N VAL A 234 -1.89 -1.85 -18.77
CA VAL A 234 -0.56 -1.27 -18.56
C VAL A 234 0.29 -1.61 -19.77
N VAL A 235 1.00 -0.63 -20.32
CA VAL A 235 1.81 -0.80 -21.54
C VAL A 235 3.22 -0.25 -21.37
N GLY A 236 4.13 -0.81 -22.15
CA GLY A 236 5.55 -0.44 -22.18
C GLY A 236 6.35 -1.00 -21.03
N GLU A 237 7.68 -0.98 -21.19
CA GLU A 237 8.61 -1.28 -20.12
C GLU A 237 8.71 -0.09 -19.15
N PRO A 238 9.08 -0.32 -17.89
CA PRO A 238 9.39 0.78 -16.96
C PRO A 238 10.47 1.70 -17.56
N PHE A 239 10.25 3.02 -17.46
CA PHE A 239 11.17 4.03 -17.98
C PHE A 239 11.79 4.92 -16.89
N SER A 240 11.55 4.60 -15.61
CA SER A 240 12.29 5.13 -14.46
C SER A 240 12.54 4.01 -13.45
N GLU A 241 13.32 4.30 -12.42
CA GLU A 241 13.42 3.52 -11.20
C GLU A 241 12.89 4.35 -10.05
N GLU A 242 11.87 3.86 -9.37
CA GLU A 242 11.25 4.51 -8.24
C GLU A 242 11.53 3.69 -6.98
N ARG A 243 12.17 4.33 -6.01
CA ARG A 243 12.56 3.74 -4.72
C ARG A 243 11.61 4.25 -3.66
N ILE A 244 10.66 3.41 -3.27
CA ILE A 244 9.57 3.79 -2.38
C ILE A 244 9.98 3.61 -0.93
N GLY A 245 9.91 4.68 -0.15
CA GLY A 245 10.34 4.70 1.25
C GLY A 245 9.33 5.34 2.19
N VAL A 246 9.72 5.38 3.46
CA VAL A 246 8.95 5.95 4.55
C VAL A 246 9.40 7.38 4.81
N GLY A 247 8.47 8.33 4.73
CA GLY A 247 8.72 9.71 5.13
C GLY A 247 8.52 9.92 6.62
N TYR A 248 9.36 10.77 7.23
CA TYR A 248 9.27 11.16 8.65
C TYR A 248 9.73 12.62 8.83
N PRO A 249 9.37 13.29 9.96
CA PRO A 249 9.83 14.66 10.24
C PRO A 249 11.36 14.75 10.30
N LYS A 250 11.95 15.68 9.55
CA LYS A 250 13.42 15.79 9.39
C LYS A 250 14.18 16.06 10.68
N GLU A 251 13.55 16.69 11.65
CA GLU A 251 14.10 16.98 12.97
C GLU A 251 14.32 15.73 13.85
N ASN A 252 13.84 14.58 13.45
CA ASN A 252 13.95 13.31 14.17
C ASN A 252 14.81 12.30 13.36
N PRO A 253 16.10 12.56 13.14
CA PRO A 253 16.94 11.73 12.27
C PRO A 253 17.10 10.29 12.78
N GLU A 254 16.94 10.04 14.09
CA GLU A 254 16.97 8.73 14.72
C GLU A 254 15.86 7.79 14.21
N MET A 255 14.79 8.34 13.65
CA MET A 255 13.71 7.55 13.03
C MET A 255 14.21 6.74 11.83
N CYS A 256 15.25 7.20 11.13
CA CYS A 256 15.80 6.46 9.99
C CYS A 256 16.30 5.08 10.41
N GLU A 257 17.17 5.03 11.41
CA GLU A 257 17.76 3.76 11.90
C GLU A 257 16.65 2.84 12.46
N TRP A 258 15.67 3.40 13.16
CA TRP A 258 14.54 2.64 13.66
C TRP A 258 13.72 2.03 12.50
N ILE A 259 13.30 2.85 11.51
CA ILE A 259 12.51 2.39 10.37
C ILE A 259 13.27 1.32 9.59
N ASN A 260 14.56 1.55 9.31
CA ASN A 260 15.39 0.57 8.61
C ASN A 260 15.56 -0.72 9.42
N GLY A 261 15.63 -0.63 10.75
CA GLY A 261 15.69 -1.79 11.65
C GLY A 261 14.43 -2.66 11.53
N VAL A 262 13.25 -2.05 11.60
CA VAL A 262 11.96 -2.77 11.44
C VAL A 262 11.82 -3.37 10.04
N LEU A 263 12.22 -2.64 9.00
CA LEU A 263 12.20 -3.15 7.63
C LEU A 263 13.16 -4.35 7.46
N GLN A 264 14.37 -4.27 8.02
CA GLN A 264 15.33 -5.37 7.97
C GLN A 264 14.82 -6.62 8.69
N GLU A 265 14.19 -6.46 9.86
CA GLU A 265 13.56 -7.57 10.57
C GLU A 265 12.46 -8.22 9.74
N ALA A 266 11.61 -7.39 9.11
CA ALA A 266 10.56 -7.88 8.23
C ALA A 266 11.08 -8.59 6.97
N TYR A 267 12.27 -8.23 6.49
CA TYR A 267 12.95 -8.94 5.40
C TYR A 267 13.47 -10.30 5.86
N ASP A 268 14.04 -10.36 7.07
CA ASP A 268 14.68 -11.55 7.61
C ASP A 268 13.66 -12.60 8.08
N ASP A 269 12.52 -12.19 8.64
CA ASP A 269 11.46 -13.08 9.14
C ASP A 269 10.41 -13.44 8.07
N GLY A 270 10.43 -12.75 6.91
CA GLY A 270 9.53 -12.99 5.78
C GLY A 270 8.20 -12.25 5.87
N SER A 271 7.94 -11.44 6.88
CA SER A 271 6.70 -10.69 7.04
C SER A 271 6.49 -9.64 5.94
N TRP A 272 7.59 -9.08 5.39
CA TRP A 272 7.56 -8.23 4.21
C TRP A 272 7.05 -8.98 2.97
N ALA A 273 7.54 -10.20 2.73
CA ALA A 273 7.14 -11.00 1.57
C ALA A 273 5.66 -11.40 1.68
N GLU A 274 5.23 -11.79 2.88
CA GLU A 274 3.81 -12.09 3.15
C GLU A 274 2.92 -10.86 2.90
N ALA A 275 3.33 -9.67 3.37
CA ALA A 275 2.62 -8.41 3.09
C ALA A 275 2.48 -8.16 1.59
N PHE A 276 3.55 -8.39 0.82
CA PHE A 276 3.53 -8.24 -0.64
C PHE A 276 2.57 -9.23 -1.30
N GLU A 277 2.62 -10.51 -0.94
CA GLU A 277 1.77 -11.56 -1.50
C GLU A 277 0.27 -11.30 -1.22
N LEU A 278 -0.05 -10.84 -0.03
CA LEU A 278 -1.43 -10.54 0.39
C LEU A 278 -2.01 -9.30 -0.30
N THR A 279 -1.18 -8.45 -0.89
CA THR A 279 -1.58 -7.17 -1.49
C THR A 279 -1.29 -7.13 -2.99
N LEU A 280 -0.10 -6.75 -3.40
CA LEU A 280 0.32 -6.66 -4.80
C LEU A 280 0.35 -8.02 -5.49
N GLY A 281 0.64 -9.09 -4.77
CA GLY A 281 0.59 -10.47 -5.28
C GLY A 281 -0.80 -10.87 -5.77
N LYS A 282 -1.88 -10.37 -5.15
CA LYS A 282 -3.26 -10.59 -5.62
C LYS A 282 -3.52 -10.01 -7.02
N ALA A 283 -2.79 -8.97 -7.41
CA ALA A 283 -2.83 -8.41 -8.77
C ALA A 283 -1.95 -9.18 -9.76
N GLY A 284 -1.37 -10.31 -9.35
CA GLY A 284 -0.53 -11.17 -10.19
C GLY A 284 0.93 -10.71 -10.31
N VAL A 285 1.37 -9.81 -9.43
CA VAL A 285 2.79 -9.40 -9.35
C VAL A 285 3.55 -10.47 -8.59
N GLU A 286 4.64 -10.98 -9.17
CA GLU A 286 5.54 -11.92 -8.50
C GLU A 286 6.28 -11.19 -7.37
N THR A 287 6.34 -11.83 -6.18
CA THR A 287 7.05 -11.26 -5.03
C THR A 287 8.54 -11.14 -5.32
N PRO A 288 9.11 -9.93 -5.38
CA PRO A 288 10.53 -9.74 -5.65
C PRO A 288 11.36 -10.05 -4.39
N ALA A 289 12.68 -10.05 -4.53
CA ALA A 289 13.55 -9.97 -3.36
C ALA A 289 13.39 -8.59 -2.68
N PRO A 290 13.45 -8.52 -1.34
CA PRO A 290 13.45 -7.25 -0.63
C PRO A 290 14.57 -6.32 -1.12
N PRO A 291 14.33 -5.01 -1.25
CA PRO A 291 15.37 -4.07 -1.69
C PRO A 291 16.43 -3.85 -0.62
N ALA A 292 17.64 -3.48 -1.04
CA ALA A 292 18.65 -3.04 -0.09
C ALA A 292 18.24 -1.67 0.52
N LEU A 293 18.38 -1.55 1.83
CA LEU A 293 18.10 -0.31 2.55
C LEU A 293 19.21 0.72 2.34
N ASP A 294 18.83 2.00 2.29
CA ASP A 294 19.78 3.10 2.26
C ASP A 294 20.48 3.28 3.61
N GLU A 295 21.70 3.79 3.57
CA GLU A 295 22.36 4.30 4.76
C GLU A 295 21.61 5.54 5.29
N CYS A 296 21.43 5.60 6.61
CA CYS A 296 20.84 6.75 7.26
C CYS A 296 21.80 7.95 7.23
N PRO A 297 21.29 9.17 7.09
CA PRO A 297 22.13 10.37 7.20
C PRO A 297 22.81 10.43 8.56
N ALA A 298 24.11 10.79 8.57
CA ALA A 298 24.91 10.94 9.78
C ALA A 298 24.49 12.18 10.60
#